data_60edc7b948ea0bf107a0e0563bef849b
#
_entry.id   60edc7b948ea0bf107a0e0563bef849b
#
_cell.length_a   1.000
_cell.length_b   1.000
_cell.length_c   1.000
_cell.angle_alpha   90.00
_cell.angle_beta   90.00
_cell.angle_gamma   90.00
#
_symmetry.space_group_name_H-M   'P 1'
#
loop_
_entity.id
_entity.type
_entity.pdbx_description
1 polymer ?
#
loop_
_entity_poly.entity_id
_entity_poly.type
_entity_poly.pdbx_seq_one_letter_code
_entity_poly.pdbx_strand_id
1 'polypeptide(L)'
;MKKLLIYLKTYRKEACLAPIFKMLEAVFELFVPLVIKGIIDYGIAAEDRAYCLRMGLLLLLLAVIGLAMATTAQWFSARAAAGFAAKIKQVLMEHIQKLSYTELDTIGTSTLITRMTSDVNQVQTGTNLVLRLFMRSPFIVFGSMIMAFTIDFKAAMIFVITIPLLSVVVFGIMLSSIPLYKKVQSQLDRVLGITRENLTGVRVIRAFNKEGEEISHFKTENEQFTRLQTFVGKISALMNPLTFVIVNSAILVLVWTGAWRVEGGILTQGAVVALVNYMSQILVELIKLADLIINITKAVACGNRIQKVLDVKPSMENGSDKEIAEKATVPAVDFDHVSLTYAGAGAPSLTDIDLHVKTGQTVGIIGGTGSGKTSVVNLIPRFYDATDGTVRVFGKSVKDQDIESLRSQIAVVPQKAVLFAGTIRENMKWGKEDATDEEIMEALAIAQATEVVEKKEGGLDAFVEQGGKNLSGGQRQRLTIARALVRQPRILILDDSASALDFATDAALRKAIREMKNAPTVFIVSQRTSSIQNADMILVLDDGKSVGVGTHDELLASCSVYKEIYDSQYKKTTTGNQKSGKEA
;
A
#
# COMPACT_ATOMS: atom_id res chain seq x y z
N MET A 1 -6.48 2.11 15.82
CA MET A 1 -6.77 0.67 16.06
C MET A 1 -8.14 0.41 16.66
N LYS A 2 -8.60 1.11 17.75
CA LYS A 2 -9.91 0.84 18.38
C LYS A 2 -11.09 0.89 17.40
N LYS A 3 -11.12 1.86 16.47
CA LYS A 3 -12.17 1.97 15.43
C LYS A 3 -12.17 0.77 14.47
N LEU A 4 -11.00 0.18 14.18
CA LEU A 4 -10.91 -0.98 13.28
C LEU A 4 -11.53 -2.25 13.88
N LEU A 5 -11.52 -2.39 15.22
CA LEU A 5 -12.10 -3.56 15.89
C LEU A 5 -13.60 -3.75 15.61
N ILE A 6 -14.29 -2.72 15.10
CA ILE A 6 -15.69 -2.86 14.68
C ILE A 6 -15.84 -3.92 13.57
N TYR A 7 -14.84 -4.06 12.71
CA TYR A 7 -14.86 -5.05 11.62
C TYR A 7 -14.65 -6.48 12.12
N LEU A 8 -14.13 -6.67 13.34
CA LEU A 8 -14.04 -7.98 13.98
C LEU A 8 -15.41 -8.48 14.47
N LYS A 9 -16.40 -7.57 14.61
CA LYS A 9 -17.76 -7.93 15.03
C LYS A 9 -18.42 -8.98 14.11
N THR A 10 -18.07 -9.02 12.84
CA THR A 10 -18.57 -10.02 11.89
C THR A 10 -18.12 -11.44 12.27
N TYR A 11 -17.00 -11.58 12.97
CA TYR A 11 -16.38 -12.84 13.38
C TYR A 11 -16.43 -13.04 14.91
N ARG A 12 -17.49 -12.55 15.57
CA ARG A 12 -17.62 -12.59 17.05
C ARG A 12 -17.54 -14.02 17.59
N LYS A 13 -18.21 -14.98 16.94
CA LYS A 13 -18.23 -16.37 17.38
C LYS A 13 -16.82 -16.94 17.38
N GLU A 14 -16.11 -16.79 16.30
CA GLU A 14 -14.74 -17.28 16.15
C GLU A 14 -13.78 -16.56 17.12
N ALA A 15 -13.92 -15.26 17.26
CA ALA A 15 -13.09 -14.46 18.16
C ALA A 15 -13.30 -14.78 19.65
N CYS A 16 -14.50 -15.25 20.05
CA CYS A 16 -14.78 -15.69 21.41
C CYS A 16 -14.41 -17.16 21.63
N LEU A 17 -14.68 -18.03 20.63
CA LEU A 17 -14.40 -19.47 20.77
C LEU A 17 -12.90 -19.79 20.78
N ALA A 18 -12.10 -19.06 19.98
CA ALA A 18 -10.66 -19.31 19.92
C ALA A 18 -9.97 -19.20 21.31
N PRO A 19 -10.13 -18.12 22.09
CA PRO A 19 -9.58 -18.04 23.44
C PRO A 19 -10.14 -19.11 24.38
N ILE A 20 -11.44 -19.44 24.30
CA ILE A 20 -12.07 -20.46 25.16
C ILE A 20 -11.41 -21.82 24.93
N PHE A 21 -11.29 -22.28 23.69
CA PHE A 21 -10.63 -23.56 23.39
C PHE A 21 -9.15 -23.53 23.79
N LYS A 22 -8.50 -22.37 23.66
CA LYS A 22 -7.10 -22.21 24.06
C LYS A 22 -6.92 -22.23 25.58
N MET A 23 -7.90 -21.73 26.32
CA MET A 23 -7.95 -21.83 27.78
C MET A 23 -8.22 -23.26 28.25
N LEU A 24 -9.14 -23.98 27.58
CA LEU A 24 -9.38 -25.41 27.86
C LEU A 24 -8.13 -26.26 27.64
N GLU A 25 -7.41 -26.04 26.54
CA GLU A 25 -6.10 -26.67 26.29
C GLU A 25 -5.16 -26.44 27.48
N ALA A 26 -5.04 -25.17 27.93
CA ALA A 26 -4.18 -24.80 29.04
C ALA A 26 -4.59 -25.49 30.36
N VAL A 27 -5.89 -25.67 30.61
CA VAL A 27 -6.38 -26.43 31.77
C VAL A 27 -5.90 -27.87 31.73
N PHE A 28 -6.07 -28.55 30.60
CA PHE A 28 -5.60 -29.95 30.44
C PHE A 28 -4.07 -30.06 30.60
N GLU A 29 -3.32 -29.08 30.08
CA GLU A 29 -1.87 -29.04 30.21
C GLU A 29 -1.41 -28.91 31.68
N LEU A 30 -2.15 -28.16 32.52
CA LEU A 30 -1.87 -28.05 33.95
C LEU A 30 -2.09 -29.35 34.74
N PHE A 31 -2.92 -30.30 34.25
CA PHE A 31 -3.11 -31.57 34.90
C PHE A 31 -2.00 -32.60 34.59
N VAL A 32 -1.25 -32.42 33.51
CA VAL A 32 -0.19 -33.38 33.09
C VAL A 32 0.85 -33.62 34.21
N PRO A 33 1.44 -32.57 34.85
CA PRO A 33 2.38 -32.81 35.96
C PRO A 33 1.80 -33.59 37.14
N LEU A 34 0.49 -33.43 37.44
CA LEU A 34 -0.17 -34.17 38.52
C LEU A 34 -0.35 -35.64 38.18
N VAL A 35 -0.65 -35.97 36.91
CA VAL A 35 -0.72 -37.39 36.47
C VAL A 35 0.67 -38.01 36.51
N ILE A 36 1.72 -37.30 36.12
CA ILE A 36 3.12 -37.74 36.23
C ILE A 36 3.47 -38.01 37.72
N LYS A 37 3.07 -37.08 38.62
CA LYS A 37 3.20 -37.28 40.07
C LYS A 37 2.58 -38.59 40.49
N GLY A 38 1.32 -38.89 40.08
CA GLY A 38 0.63 -40.12 40.40
C GLY A 38 1.35 -41.37 39.88
N ILE A 39 1.89 -41.32 38.65
CA ILE A 39 2.69 -42.42 38.11
C ILE A 39 3.92 -42.72 38.97
N ILE A 40 4.62 -41.69 39.42
CA ILE A 40 5.83 -41.87 40.23
C ILE A 40 5.47 -42.37 41.63
N ASP A 41 4.50 -41.75 42.29
CA ASP A 41 4.18 -41.99 43.70
C ASP A 41 3.43 -43.31 43.93
N TYR A 42 2.50 -43.69 43.05
CA TYR A 42 1.62 -44.86 43.23
C TYR A 42 1.88 -45.96 42.21
N GLY A 43 2.47 -45.66 41.07
CA GLY A 43 2.79 -46.64 40.05
C GLY A 43 4.19 -47.23 40.23
N ILE A 44 5.22 -46.37 40.14
CA ILE A 44 6.62 -46.83 40.20
C ILE A 44 7.00 -47.24 41.62
N ALA A 45 6.69 -46.40 42.62
CA ALA A 45 7.04 -46.65 44.01
C ALA A 45 6.35 -47.92 44.59
N ALA A 46 5.16 -48.27 44.11
CA ALA A 46 4.40 -49.45 44.51
C ALA A 46 4.59 -50.62 43.55
N GLU A 47 5.42 -50.51 42.50
CA GLU A 47 5.65 -51.52 41.43
C GLU A 47 4.35 -51.94 40.69
N ASP A 48 3.27 -51.15 40.77
CA ASP A 48 1.97 -51.41 40.12
C ASP A 48 2.01 -51.03 38.64
N ARG A 49 2.34 -52.03 37.79
CA ARG A 49 2.36 -51.88 36.33
C ARG A 49 1.00 -51.53 35.75
N ALA A 50 -0.09 -52.06 36.33
CA ALA A 50 -1.44 -51.79 35.84
C ALA A 50 -1.86 -50.34 36.10
N TYR A 51 -1.45 -49.76 37.24
CA TYR A 51 -1.64 -48.34 37.53
C TYR A 51 -0.83 -47.48 36.57
N CYS A 52 0.46 -47.78 36.35
CA CYS A 52 1.29 -47.09 35.37
C CYS A 52 0.67 -47.07 33.97
N LEU A 53 0.15 -48.20 33.51
CA LEU A 53 -0.49 -48.30 32.20
C LEU A 53 -1.77 -47.46 32.14
N ARG A 54 -2.63 -47.52 33.16
CA ARG A 54 -3.86 -46.68 33.23
C ARG A 54 -3.55 -45.21 33.21
N MET A 55 -2.59 -44.73 34.00
CA MET A 55 -2.17 -43.36 34.02
C MET A 55 -1.44 -42.94 32.73
N GLY A 56 -0.68 -43.84 32.10
CA GLY A 56 -0.11 -43.62 30.77
C GLY A 56 -1.17 -43.43 29.69
N LEU A 57 -2.24 -44.24 29.73
CA LEU A 57 -3.40 -44.05 28.84
C LEU A 57 -4.14 -42.73 29.12
N LEU A 58 -4.23 -42.30 30.41
CA LEU A 58 -4.79 -41.01 30.76
C LEU A 58 -3.94 -39.86 30.19
N LEU A 59 -2.60 -39.95 30.26
CA LEU A 59 -1.72 -38.94 29.62
C LEU A 59 -1.95 -38.88 28.12
N LEU A 60 -2.08 -40.06 27.46
CA LEU A 60 -2.37 -40.11 26.03
C LEU A 60 -3.73 -39.46 25.71
N LEU A 61 -4.75 -39.74 26.52
CA LEU A 61 -6.07 -39.14 26.39
C LEU A 61 -6.01 -37.62 26.53
N LEU A 62 -5.32 -37.12 27.57
CA LEU A 62 -5.12 -35.67 27.77
C LEU A 62 -4.38 -35.03 26.60
N ALA A 63 -3.37 -35.70 26.03
CA ALA A 63 -2.66 -35.22 24.85
C ALA A 63 -3.57 -35.14 23.61
N VAL A 64 -4.41 -36.17 23.37
CA VAL A 64 -5.36 -36.20 22.26
C VAL A 64 -6.42 -35.09 22.42
N ILE A 65 -6.98 -34.91 23.61
CA ILE A 65 -7.94 -33.84 23.90
C ILE A 65 -7.25 -32.47 23.73
N GLY A 66 -6.05 -32.32 24.29
CA GLY A 66 -5.25 -31.08 24.14
C GLY A 66 -4.99 -30.75 22.67
N LEU A 67 -4.62 -31.74 21.86
CA LEU A 67 -4.44 -31.57 20.41
C LEU A 67 -5.74 -31.12 19.71
N ALA A 68 -6.86 -31.75 20.03
CA ALA A 68 -8.17 -31.40 19.49
C ALA A 68 -8.55 -29.95 19.85
N MET A 69 -8.34 -29.55 21.11
CA MET A 69 -8.59 -28.18 21.57
C MET A 69 -7.65 -27.16 20.90
N ALA A 70 -6.35 -27.50 20.79
CA ALA A 70 -5.34 -26.67 20.14
C ALA A 70 -5.66 -26.42 18.65
N THR A 71 -5.98 -27.49 17.91
CA THR A 71 -6.31 -27.38 16.47
C THR A 71 -7.60 -26.61 16.25
N THR A 72 -8.62 -26.84 17.07
CA THR A 72 -9.88 -26.09 17.03
C THR A 72 -9.67 -24.60 17.33
N ALA A 73 -8.91 -24.28 18.39
CA ALA A 73 -8.55 -22.91 18.72
C ALA A 73 -7.79 -22.21 17.58
N GLN A 74 -6.83 -22.95 16.96
CA GLN A 74 -6.06 -22.44 15.83
C GLN A 74 -6.95 -22.16 14.63
N TRP A 75 -7.89 -23.03 14.32
CA TRP A 75 -8.82 -22.85 13.20
C TRP A 75 -9.71 -21.62 13.40
N PHE A 76 -10.34 -21.45 14.58
CA PHE A 76 -11.16 -20.29 14.88
C PHE A 76 -10.37 -18.99 14.86
N SER A 77 -9.17 -18.98 15.46
CA SER A 77 -8.30 -17.81 15.49
C SER A 77 -7.84 -17.41 14.08
N ALA A 78 -7.43 -18.38 13.26
CA ALA A 78 -7.00 -18.13 11.89
C ALA A 78 -8.15 -17.56 11.04
N ARG A 79 -9.35 -18.16 11.15
CA ARG A 79 -10.55 -17.72 10.45
C ARG A 79 -10.97 -16.30 10.86
N ALA A 80 -10.98 -15.99 12.16
CA ALA A 80 -11.28 -14.66 12.65
C ALA A 80 -10.25 -13.61 12.17
N ALA A 81 -8.96 -13.92 12.28
CA ALA A 81 -7.90 -13.00 11.88
C ALA A 81 -7.86 -12.77 10.37
N ALA A 82 -7.99 -13.83 9.55
CA ALA A 82 -8.02 -13.72 8.10
C ALA A 82 -9.26 -12.96 7.60
N GLY A 83 -10.45 -13.28 8.16
CA GLY A 83 -11.68 -12.58 7.82
C GLY A 83 -11.66 -11.10 8.22
N PHE A 84 -11.10 -10.78 9.39
CA PHE A 84 -10.88 -9.41 9.83
C PHE A 84 -9.95 -8.63 8.87
N ALA A 85 -8.84 -9.24 8.46
CA ALA A 85 -7.91 -8.64 7.51
C ALA A 85 -8.55 -8.44 6.12
N ALA A 86 -9.30 -9.41 5.63
CA ALA A 86 -10.04 -9.31 4.37
C ALA A 86 -11.05 -8.14 4.40
N LYS A 87 -11.79 -8.00 5.52
CA LYS A 87 -12.74 -6.89 5.67
C LYS A 87 -12.05 -5.54 5.74
N ILE A 88 -10.90 -5.43 6.42
CA ILE A 88 -10.10 -4.19 6.41
C ILE A 88 -9.62 -3.86 4.99
N LYS A 89 -9.11 -4.84 4.23
CA LYS A 89 -8.68 -4.63 2.83
C LYS A 89 -9.83 -4.13 1.97
N GLN A 90 -11.02 -4.73 2.10
CA GLN A 90 -12.20 -4.32 1.38
C GLN A 90 -12.56 -2.86 1.69
N VAL A 91 -12.75 -2.52 2.96
CA VAL A 91 -13.12 -1.17 3.40
C VAL A 91 -12.07 -0.13 3.01
N LEU A 92 -10.79 -0.49 3.12
CA LEU A 92 -9.69 0.39 2.73
C LEU A 92 -9.71 0.65 1.21
N MET A 93 -9.95 -0.38 0.39
CA MET A 93 -10.07 -0.22 -1.07
C MET A 93 -11.30 0.62 -1.45
N GLU A 94 -12.47 0.35 -0.85
CA GLU A 94 -13.67 1.15 -1.04
C GLU A 94 -13.45 2.63 -0.67
N HIS A 95 -12.69 2.87 0.39
CA HIS A 95 -12.35 4.23 0.82
C HIS A 95 -11.38 4.92 -0.14
N ILE A 96 -10.29 4.22 -0.55
CA ILE A 96 -9.29 4.74 -1.50
C ILE A 96 -9.95 5.16 -2.82
N GLN A 97 -10.91 4.37 -3.32
CA GLN A 97 -11.64 4.71 -4.56
C GLN A 97 -12.52 5.96 -4.45
N LYS A 98 -12.86 6.38 -3.22
CA LYS A 98 -13.65 7.59 -2.96
C LYS A 98 -12.80 8.85 -2.74
N LEU A 99 -11.48 8.68 -2.53
CA LEU A 99 -10.57 9.81 -2.36
C LEU A 99 -10.40 10.57 -3.66
N SER A 100 -10.26 11.90 -3.57
CA SER A 100 -9.91 12.74 -4.72
C SER A 100 -8.41 12.63 -5.04
N TYR A 101 -8.01 13.16 -6.19
CA TYR A 101 -6.60 13.16 -6.59
C TYR A 101 -5.72 13.91 -5.59
N THR A 102 -6.23 14.98 -4.96
CA THR A 102 -5.52 15.74 -3.93
C THR A 102 -5.05 14.86 -2.76
N GLU A 103 -5.93 14.01 -2.23
CA GLU A 103 -5.58 13.10 -1.14
C GLU A 103 -4.66 11.97 -1.64
N LEU A 104 -4.92 11.43 -2.84
CA LEU A 104 -4.09 10.38 -3.43
C LEU A 104 -2.65 10.86 -3.64
N ASP A 105 -2.46 12.09 -4.13
CA ASP A 105 -1.14 12.69 -4.32
C ASP A 105 -0.45 12.98 -2.98
N THR A 106 -1.20 13.49 -1.99
CA THR A 106 -0.67 13.78 -0.65
C THR A 106 -0.23 12.52 0.10
N ILE A 107 -1.01 11.43 0.02
CA ILE A 107 -0.69 10.17 0.70
C ILE A 107 0.38 9.39 -0.07
N GLY A 108 0.32 9.42 -1.37
CA GLY A 108 1.17 8.70 -2.30
C GLY A 108 0.80 7.22 -2.48
N THR A 109 0.83 6.74 -3.72
CA THR A 109 0.43 5.37 -4.10
C THR A 109 1.26 4.29 -3.39
N SER A 110 2.57 4.50 -3.22
CA SER A 110 3.45 3.56 -2.53
C SER A 110 3.06 3.35 -1.06
N THR A 111 2.63 4.44 -0.40
CA THR A 111 2.12 4.38 0.97
C THR A 111 0.83 3.57 1.02
N LEU A 112 -0.13 3.83 0.13
CA LEU A 112 -1.40 3.10 0.07
C LEU A 112 -1.20 1.60 -0.16
N ILE A 113 -0.29 1.22 -1.08
CA ILE A 113 0.07 -0.20 -1.31
C ILE A 113 0.63 -0.82 -0.02
N THR A 114 1.52 -0.13 0.71
CA THR A 114 2.08 -0.63 1.97
C THR A 114 1.00 -0.82 3.03
N ARG A 115 -0.01 0.10 3.11
CA ARG A 115 -1.15 -0.05 4.04
C ARG A 115 -2.01 -1.26 3.68
N MET A 116 -2.31 -1.46 2.38
CA MET A 116 -3.12 -2.57 1.87
C MET A 116 -2.46 -3.95 2.06
N THR A 117 -1.14 -4.01 2.05
CA THR A 117 -0.37 -5.26 2.09
C THR A 117 0.28 -5.49 3.45
N SER A 118 1.43 -4.88 3.69
CA SER A 118 2.27 -5.13 4.87
C SER A 118 1.57 -4.80 6.19
N ASP A 119 0.91 -3.62 6.27
CA ASP A 119 0.28 -3.19 7.52
C ASP A 119 -0.94 -4.05 7.87
N VAL A 120 -1.78 -4.41 6.88
CA VAL A 120 -2.93 -5.30 7.12
C VAL A 120 -2.46 -6.69 7.52
N ASN A 121 -1.41 -7.23 6.90
CA ASN A 121 -0.86 -8.53 7.26
C ASN A 121 -0.30 -8.53 8.70
N GLN A 122 0.35 -7.43 9.13
CA GLN A 122 0.82 -7.30 10.51
C GLN A 122 -0.35 -7.22 11.51
N VAL A 123 -1.44 -6.54 11.16
CA VAL A 123 -2.68 -6.50 11.96
C VAL A 123 -3.31 -7.89 12.04
N GLN A 124 -3.34 -8.64 10.94
CA GLN A 124 -3.82 -10.04 10.91
C GLN A 124 -3.02 -10.92 11.86
N THR A 125 -1.69 -10.88 11.75
CA THR A 125 -0.78 -11.66 12.60
C THR A 125 -0.96 -11.31 14.07
N GLY A 126 -0.99 -10.01 14.41
CA GLY A 126 -1.22 -9.57 15.77
C GLY A 126 -2.57 -10.02 16.33
N THR A 127 -3.64 -9.93 15.54
CA THR A 127 -4.98 -10.39 15.94
C THR A 127 -5.00 -11.91 16.20
N ASN A 128 -4.38 -12.70 15.33
CA ASN A 128 -4.26 -14.15 15.53
C ASN A 128 -3.53 -14.49 16.84
N LEU A 129 -2.38 -13.84 17.07
CA LEU A 129 -1.59 -14.06 18.29
C LEU A 129 -2.36 -13.64 19.56
N VAL A 130 -3.08 -12.51 19.52
CA VAL A 130 -3.92 -12.07 20.65
C VAL A 130 -4.97 -13.11 20.98
N LEU A 131 -5.71 -13.61 20.01
CA LEU A 131 -6.79 -14.59 20.21
C LEU A 131 -6.27 -15.93 20.76
N ARG A 132 -5.00 -16.26 20.52
CA ARG A 132 -4.40 -17.53 20.94
C ARG A 132 -3.63 -17.45 22.26
N LEU A 133 -2.85 -16.40 22.46
CA LEU A 133 -1.82 -16.38 23.51
C LEU A 133 -2.12 -15.38 24.62
N PHE A 134 -2.90 -14.32 24.37
CA PHE A 134 -3.07 -13.24 25.31
C PHE A 134 -3.69 -13.70 26.65
N MET A 135 -4.66 -14.59 26.61
CA MET A 135 -5.27 -15.13 27.82
C MET A 135 -4.55 -16.40 28.32
N ARG A 136 -4.02 -17.22 27.40
CA ARG A 136 -3.38 -18.48 27.71
C ARG A 136 -2.12 -18.32 28.56
N SER A 137 -1.18 -17.45 28.15
CA SER A 137 0.11 -17.36 28.83
C SER A 137 -0.01 -16.88 30.29
N PRO A 138 -0.75 -15.80 30.61
CA PRO A 138 -1.00 -15.46 32.02
C PRO A 138 -1.72 -16.58 32.79
N PHE A 139 -2.69 -17.25 32.14
CA PHE A 139 -3.44 -18.33 32.78
C PHE A 139 -2.54 -19.51 33.18
N ILE A 140 -1.59 -19.93 32.31
CA ILE A 140 -0.65 -20.99 32.65
C ILE A 140 0.31 -20.54 33.75
N VAL A 141 0.84 -19.31 33.71
CA VAL A 141 1.76 -18.80 34.73
C VAL A 141 1.09 -18.80 36.12
N PHE A 142 -0.09 -18.19 36.24
CA PHE A 142 -0.83 -18.17 37.50
C PHE A 142 -1.40 -19.54 37.85
N GLY A 143 -1.87 -20.31 36.87
CA GLY A 143 -2.37 -21.67 37.06
C GLY A 143 -1.30 -22.60 37.59
N SER A 144 -0.09 -22.59 37.02
CA SER A 144 1.05 -23.38 37.54
C SER A 144 1.43 -22.99 38.96
N MET A 145 1.37 -21.71 39.31
CA MET A 145 1.60 -21.24 40.67
C MET A 145 0.50 -21.77 41.64
N ILE A 146 -0.78 -21.66 41.26
CA ILE A 146 -1.90 -22.20 42.06
C ILE A 146 -1.75 -23.72 42.23
N MET A 147 -1.43 -24.44 41.17
CA MET A 147 -1.20 -25.90 41.22
C MET A 147 -0.01 -26.24 42.13
N ALA A 148 1.04 -25.43 42.15
CA ALA A 148 2.16 -25.63 43.07
C ALA A 148 1.70 -25.46 44.55
N PHE A 149 0.82 -24.48 44.84
CA PHE A 149 0.24 -24.31 46.18
C PHE A 149 -0.63 -25.50 46.62
N THR A 150 -1.31 -26.17 45.70
CA THR A 150 -2.09 -27.39 46.04
C THR A 150 -1.20 -28.59 46.37
N ILE A 151 0.05 -28.58 45.94
CA ILE A 151 1.02 -29.63 46.21
C ILE A 151 1.69 -29.36 47.58
N ASP A 152 2.32 -28.20 47.72
CA ASP A 152 2.97 -27.83 48.98
C ASP A 152 3.14 -26.31 49.11
N PHE A 153 2.70 -25.75 50.22
CA PHE A 153 2.73 -24.29 50.48
C PHE A 153 4.15 -23.71 50.53
N LYS A 154 5.10 -24.41 51.23
CA LYS A 154 6.48 -23.91 51.37
C LYS A 154 7.25 -23.95 50.07
N ALA A 155 7.12 -25.06 49.30
CA ALA A 155 7.71 -25.16 47.99
C ALA A 155 7.12 -24.13 47.00
N ALA A 156 5.83 -23.85 47.08
CA ALA A 156 5.16 -22.86 46.25
C ALA A 156 5.66 -21.41 46.49
N MET A 157 6.17 -21.10 47.68
CA MET A 157 6.78 -19.78 47.94
C MET A 157 8.01 -19.48 47.05
N ILE A 158 8.69 -20.52 46.55
CA ILE A 158 9.79 -20.38 45.58
C ILE A 158 9.25 -19.76 44.29
N PHE A 159 8.04 -20.14 43.85
CA PHE A 159 7.39 -19.58 42.66
C PHE A 159 7.03 -18.10 42.86
N VAL A 160 6.55 -17.72 44.06
CA VAL A 160 6.20 -16.34 44.39
C VAL A 160 7.41 -15.40 44.27
N ILE A 161 8.61 -15.90 44.56
CA ILE A 161 9.86 -15.12 44.41
C ILE A 161 10.35 -15.17 42.96
N THR A 162 10.32 -16.36 42.33
CA THR A 162 10.91 -16.58 41.01
C THR A 162 10.14 -15.89 39.89
N ILE A 163 8.79 -15.89 39.94
CA ILE A 163 7.95 -15.29 38.88
C ILE A 163 8.19 -13.78 38.76
N PRO A 164 8.14 -12.95 39.86
CA PRO A 164 8.48 -11.54 39.75
C PRO A 164 9.92 -11.31 39.28
N LEU A 165 10.90 -12.08 39.77
CA LEU A 165 12.30 -11.94 39.36
C LEU A 165 12.47 -12.20 37.86
N LEU A 166 11.89 -13.28 37.34
CA LEU A 166 11.86 -13.56 35.92
C LEU A 166 11.15 -12.46 35.13
N SER A 167 10.02 -11.97 35.63
CA SER A 167 9.26 -10.89 34.99
C SER A 167 10.10 -9.61 34.87
N VAL A 168 10.80 -9.22 35.93
CA VAL A 168 11.69 -8.05 35.91
C VAL A 168 12.79 -8.21 34.84
N VAL A 169 13.42 -9.37 34.76
CA VAL A 169 14.48 -9.62 33.76
C VAL A 169 13.93 -9.64 32.35
N VAL A 170 12.87 -10.40 32.10
CA VAL A 170 12.27 -10.56 30.75
C VAL A 170 11.73 -9.22 30.24
N PHE A 171 10.88 -8.55 31.05
CA PHE A 171 10.32 -7.27 30.66
C PHE A 171 11.36 -6.14 30.68
N GLY A 172 12.33 -6.17 31.59
CA GLY A 172 13.43 -5.20 31.63
C GLY A 172 14.26 -5.23 30.35
N ILE A 173 14.72 -6.42 29.93
CA ILE A 173 15.46 -6.57 28.67
C ILE A 173 14.58 -6.20 27.47
N MET A 174 13.33 -6.65 27.44
CA MET A 174 12.40 -6.35 26.35
C MET A 174 12.19 -4.85 26.19
N LEU A 175 11.83 -4.14 27.29
CA LEU A 175 11.55 -2.70 27.25
C LEU A 175 12.80 -1.88 26.89
N SER A 176 13.98 -2.31 27.34
CA SER A 176 15.25 -1.67 26.97
C SER A 176 15.62 -1.92 25.50
N SER A 177 15.27 -3.08 24.95
CA SER A 177 15.58 -3.43 23.57
C SER A 177 14.69 -2.73 22.54
N ILE A 178 13.42 -2.42 22.85
CA ILE A 178 12.46 -1.79 21.92
C ILE A 178 13.00 -0.47 21.31
N PRO A 179 13.49 0.52 22.09
CA PRO A 179 14.01 1.76 21.52
C PRO A 179 15.31 1.54 20.72
N LEU A 180 16.11 0.56 21.11
CA LEU A 180 17.35 0.20 20.41
C LEU A 180 17.05 -0.44 19.05
N TYR A 181 16.07 -1.34 18.97
CA TYR A 181 15.60 -1.89 17.68
C TYR A 181 15.07 -0.82 16.74
N LYS A 182 14.41 0.23 17.26
CA LYS A 182 14.00 1.37 16.43
C LYS A 182 15.20 2.09 15.81
N LYS A 183 16.30 2.27 16.57
CA LYS A 183 17.53 2.86 16.04
C LYS A 183 18.18 1.97 14.98
N VAL A 184 18.22 0.66 15.20
CA VAL A 184 18.71 -0.32 14.21
C VAL A 184 17.88 -0.23 12.92
N GLN A 185 16.54 -0.16 13.04
CA GLN A 185 15.66 -0.04 11.89
C GLN A 185 15.89 1.26 11.12
N SER A 186 16.04 2.40 11.81
CA SER A 186 16.35 3.68 11.17
C SER A 186 17.68 3.65 10.42
N GLN A 187 18.70 2.95 10.97
CA GLN A 187 19.99 2.81 10.30
C GLN A 187 19.90 1.85 9.10
N LEU A 188 19.11 0.79 9.20
CA LEU A 188 18.81 -0.10 8.07
C LEU A 188 18.14 0.67 6.92
N ASP A 189 17.17 1.54 7.25
CA ASP A 189 16.48 2.36 6.26
C ASP A 189 17.45 3.30 5.51
N ARG A 190 18.49 3.81 6.19
CA ARG A 190 19.57 4.58 5.54
C ARG A 190 20.38 3.72 4.56
N VAL A 191 20.84 2.54 5.00
CA VAL A 191 21.58 1.60 4.13
C VAL A 191 20.75 1.21 2.90
N LEU A 192 19.46 0.93 3.09
CA LEU A 192 18.53 0.65 2.00
C LEU A 192 18.32 1.86 1.08
N GLY A 193 18.29 3.08 1.65
CA GLY A 193 18.23 4.33 0.90
C GLY A 193 19.41 4.48 -0.05
N ILE A 194 20.65 4.37 0.46
CA ILE A 194 21.89 4.41 -0.33
C ILE A 194 21.89 3.32 -1.41
N THR A 195 21.50 2.09 -1.05
CA THR A 195 21.42 0.98 -2.01
C THR A 195 20.47 1.30 -3.17
N ARG A 196 19.28 1.84 -2.86
CA ARG A 196 18.29 2.22 -3.88
C ARG A 196 18.80 3.35 -4.78
N GLU A 197 19.41 4.37 -4.18
CA GLU A 197 19.98 5.51 -4.88
C GLU A 197 21.10 5.05 -5.83
N ASN A 198 22.04 4.23 -5.34
CA ASN A 198 23.13 3.70 -6.15
C ASN A 198 22.65 2.80 -7.29
N LEU A 199 21.66 1.93 -7.06
CA LEU A 199 21.09 1.09 -8.11
C LEU A 199 20.32 1.90 -9.15
N THR A 200 19.60 2.94 -8.74
CA THR A 200 18.86 3.81 -9.65
C THR A 200 19.81 4.72 -10.42
N GLY A 201 20.82 5.26 -9.75
CA GLY A 201 21.83 6.19 -10.27
C GLY A 201 23.07 5.53 -10.86
N VAL A 202 23.12 4.21 -11.04
CA VAL A 202 24.33 3.48 -11.44
C VAL A 202 25.02 4.02 -12.70
N ARG A 203 24.24 4.50 -13.67
CA ARG A 203 24.78 5.10 -14.90
C ARG A 203 25.48 6.43 -14.62
N VAL A 204 24.93 7.23 -13.70
CA VAL A 204 25.52 8.51 -13.29
C VAL A 204 26.80 8.27 -12.50
N ILE A 205 26.79 7.35 -11.53
CA ILE A 205 27.96 6.98 -10.72
C ILE A 205 29.12 6.56 -11.63
N ARG A 206 28.86 5.70 -12.62
CA ARG A 206 29.86 5.26 -13.60
C ARG A 206 30.32 6.37 -14.54
N ALA A 207 29.40 7.23 -15.00
CA ALA A 207 29.74 8.34 -15.90
C ALA A 207 30.68 9.36 -15.23
N PHE A 208 30.62 9.50 -13.90
CA PHE A 208 31.45 10.41 -13.12
C PHE A 208 32.59 9.71 -12.36
N ASN A 209 32.80 8.39 -12.55
CA ASN A 209 33.83 7.58 -11.87
C ASN A 209 33.75 7.70 -10.33
N LYS A 210 32.56 7.68 -9.75
CA LYS A 210 32.31 7.86 -8.32
C LYS A 210 32.10 6.54 -7.56
N GLU A 211 32.36 5.38 -8.17
CA GLU A 211 32.16 4.08 -7.57
C GLU A 211 32.91 3.93 -6.24
N GLY A 212 34.18 4.41 -6.18
CA GLY A 212 35.01 4.32 -4.97
C GLY A 212 34.42 5.12 -3.80
N GLU A 213 33.91 6.30 -4.05
CA GLU A 213 33.29 7.16 -3.03
C GLU A 213 32.00 6.51 -2.52
N GLU A 214 31.14 6.02 -3.42
CA GLU A 214 29.87 5.38 -3.07
C GLU A 214 30.08 4.07 -2.31
N ILE A 215 31.07 3.25 -2.69
CA ILE A 215 31.45 2.04 -1.94
C ILE A 215 31.91 2.41 -0.52
N SER A 216 32.74 3.46 -0.38
CA SER A 216 33.20 3.92 0.92
C SER A 216 32.07 4.45 1.79
N HIS A 217 31.14 5.23 1.22
CA HIS A 217 29.95 5.74 1.88
C HIS A 217 29.04 4.59 2.36
N PHE A 218 28.72 3.66 1.46
CA PHE A 218 27.94 2.46 1.81
C PHE A 218 28.60 1.66 2.92
N LYS A 219 29.94 1.43 2.85
CA LYS A 219 30.70 0.69 3.86
C LYS A 219 30.60 1.34 5.23
N THR A 220 30.74 2.66 5.31
CA THR A 220 30.66 3.43 6.56
C THR A 220 29.29 3.28 7.22
N GLU A 221 28.20 3.47 6.46
CA GLU A 221 26.83 3.34 6.98
C GLU A 221 26.49 1.89 7.34
N ASN A 222 26.97 0.91 6.57
CA ASN A 222 26.79 -0.50 6.86
C ASN A 222 27.58 -0.95 8.11
N GLU A 223 28.78 -0.40 8.36
CA GLU A 223 29.52 -0.64 9.60
C GLU A 223 28.79 -0.07 10.82
N GLN A 224 28.20 1.13 10.70
CA GLN A 224 27.38 1.71 11.78
C GLN A 224 26.14 0.84 12.05
N PHE A 225 25.45 0.38 11.01
CA PHE A 225 24.35 -0.56 11.14
C PHE A 225 24.79 -1.85 11.85
N THR A 226 25.90 -2.44 11.43
CA THR A 226 26.45 -3.67 12.01
C THR A 226 26.80 -3.49 13.48
N ARG A 227 27.42 -2.38 13.86
CA ARG A 227 27.76 -2.06 15.26
C ARG A 227 26.51 -1.94 16.12
N LEU A 228 25.49 -1.20 15.65
CA LEU A 228 24.22 -1.06 16.35
C LEU A 228 23.50 -2.40 16.48
N GLN A 229 23.42 -3.17 15.41
CA GLN A 229 22.77 -4.48 15.40
C GLN A 229 23.46 -5.46 16.35
N THR A 230 24.80 -5.49 16.34
CA THR A 230 25.60 -6.33 17.25
C THR A 230 25.40 -5.92 18.71
N PHE A 231 25.36 -4.61 19.00
CA PHE A 231 25.13 -4.11 20.35
C PHE A 231 23.75 -4.53 20.88
N VAL A 232 22.69 -4.32 20.08
CA VAL A 232 21.33 -4.73 20.45
C VAL A 232 21.23 -6.26 20.56
N GLY A 233 21.90 -6.98 19.65
CA GLY A 233 21.99 -8.43 19.69
C GLY A 233 22.62 -8.94 20.99
N LYS A 234 23.70 -8.32 21.48
CA LYS A 234 24.33 -8.66 22.77
C LYS A 234 23.36 -8.48 23.94
N ILE A 235 22.62 -7.36 23.99
CA ILE A 235 21.62 -7.12 25.04
C ILE A 235 20.51 -8.16 24.99
N SER A 236 19.96 -8.41 23.81
CA SER A 236 18.88 -9.40 23.63
C SER A 236 19.36 -10.82 23.92
N ALA A 237 20.62 -11.15 23.60
CA ALA A 237 21.21 -12.46 23.88
C ALA A 237 21.36 -12.76 25.38
N LEU A 238 21.41 -11.72 26.24
CA LEU A 238 21.44 -11.92 27.69
C LEU A 238 20.14 -12.50 28.26
N MET A 239 19.03 -12.39 27.52
CA MET A 239 17.72 -12.86 27.99
C MET A 239 17.76 -14.36 28.35
N ASN A 240 18.22 -15.21 27.42
CA ASN A 240 18.25 -16.64 27.63
C ASN A 240 19.18 -17.06 28.79
N PRO A 241 20.47 -16.67 28.83
CA PRO A 241 21.34 -17.05 29.94
C PRO A 241 20.81 -16.61 31.31
N LEU A 242 20.33 -15.36 31.43
CA LEU A 242 19.82 -14.85 32.71
C LEU A 242 18.56 -15.59 33.16
N THR A 243 17.62 -15.81 32.26
CA THR A 243 16.40 -16.56 32.58
C THR A 243 16.70 -18.01 32.92
N PHE A 244 17.65 -18.67 32.20
CA PHE A 244 18.10 -20.01 32.54
C PHE A 244 18.78 -20.11 33.90
N VAL A 245 19.64 -19.16 34.23
CA VAL A 245 20.29 -19.12 35.58
C VAL A 245 19.23 -18.98 36.67
N ILE A 246 18.27 -18.08 36.51
CA ILE A 246 17.22 -17.87 37.52
C ILE A 246 16.36 -19.14 37.69
N VAL A 247 15.89 -19.73 36.59
CA VAL A 247 15.03 -20.92 36.65
C VAL A 247 15.78 -22.13 37.16
N ASN A 248 17.01 -22.38 36.71
CA ASN A 248 17.78 -23.53 37.18
C ASN A 248 18.18 -23.34 38.66
N SER A 249 18.48 -22.11 39.10
CA SER A 249 18.70 -21.82 40.52
C SER A 249 17.42 -22.09 41.34
N ALA A 250 16.26 -21.66 40.85
CA ALA A 250 14.96 -21.94 41.49
C ALA A 250 14.68 -23.45 41.52
N ILE A 251 14.94 -24.18 40.43
CA ILE A 251 14.81 -25.64 40.38
C ILE A 251 15.76 -26.31 41.38
N LEU A 252 17.02 -25.87 41.48
CA LEU A 252 17.99 -26.38 42.43
C LEU A 252 17.51 -26.18 43.87
N VAL A 253 17.04 -24.98 44.23
CA VAL A 253 16.46 -24.69 45.53
C VAL A 253 15.22 -25.56 45.79
N LEU A 254 14.38 -25.75 44.76
CA LEU A 254 13.17 -26.54 44.85
C LEU A 254 13.47 -28.03 45.03
N VAL A 255 14.47 -28.58 44.32
CA VAL A 255 14.93 -29.95 44.49
C VAL A 255 15.58 -30.16 45.87
N TRP A 256 16.44 -29.22 46.29
CA TRP A 256 17.09 -29.25 47.60
C TRP A 256 16.06 -29.25 48.73
N THR A 257 15.17 -28.25 48.75
CA THR A 257 14.12 -28.14 49.75
C THR A 257 13.14 -29.31 49.68
N GLY A 258 12.83 -29.78 48.47
CA GLY A 258 12.00 -30.95 48.18
C GLY A 258 12.59 -32.22 48.76
N ALA A 259 13.91 -32.43 48.59
CA ALA A 259 14.62 -33.63 49.12
C ALA A 259 14.46 -33.72 50.64
N TRP A 260 14.75 -32.63 51.37
CA TRP A 260 14.55 -32.58 52.84
C TRP A 260 13.11 -32.87 53.25
N ARG A 261 12.14 -32.41 52.48
CA ARG A 261 10.72 -32.59 52.78
C ARG A 261 10.24 -34.00 52.40
N VAL A 262 10.87 -34.67 51.41
CA VAL A 262 10.63 -36.07 51.08
C VAL A 262 11.21 -36.98 52.16
N GLU A 263 12.44 -36.70 52.61
CA GLU A 263 13.05 -37.44 53.72
C GLU A 263 12.22 -37.33 55.01
N GLY A 264 11.67 -36.12 55.27
CA GLY A 264 10.74 -35.90 56.39
C GLY A 264 9.33 -36.45 56.20
N GLY A 265 9.03 -37.14 55.12
CA GLY A 265 7.71 -37.77 54.83
C GLY A 265 6.60 -36.74 54.54
N ILE A 266 6.92 -35.47 54.30
CA ILE A 266 5.95 -34.41 54.05
C ILE A 266 5.57 -34.31 52.54
N LEU A 267 6.53 -34.57 51.66
CA LEU A 267 6.36 -34.59 50.22
C LEU A 267 6.69 -35.95 49.61
N THR A 268 6.14 -36.24 48.45
CA THR A 268 6.48 -37.41 47.65
C THR A 268 7.49 -37.03 46.54
N GLN A 269 8.21 -38.02 46.02
CA GLN A 269 9.16 -37.80 44.92
C GLN A 269 8.46 -37.25 43.68
N GLY A 270 7.28 -37.80 43.33
CA GLY A 270 6.47 -37.34 42.22
C GLY A 270 5.98 -35.90 42.38
N ALA A 271 5.76 -35.45 43.65
CA ALA A 271 5.39 -34.06 43.93
C ALA A 271 6.53 -33.08 43.55
N VAL A 272 7.79 -33.44 43.86
CA VAL A 272 8.96 -32.63 43.49
C VAL A 272 9.08 -32.54 41.95
N VAL A 273 8.91 -33.66 41.25
CA VAL A 273 8.96 -33.68 39.77
C VAL A 273 7.85 -32.84 39.16
N ALA A 274 6.63 -32.87 39.71
CA ALA A 274 5.53 -32.03 39.24
C ALA A 274 5.84 -30.53 39.43
N LEU A 275 6.40 -30.13 40.58
CA LEU A 275 6.80 -28.75 40.85
C LEU A 275 7.90 -28.26 39.87
N VAL A 276 8.90 -29.12 39.55
CA VAL A 276 9.94 -28.81 38.56
C VAL A 276 9.32 -28.61 37.17
N ASN A 277 8.34 -29.44 36.77
CA ASN A 277 7.63 -29.25 35.51
C ASN A 277 6.85 -27.92 35.45
N TYR A 278 6.12 -27.56 36.52
CA TYR A 278 5.44 -26.26 36.59
C TYR A 278 6.40 -25.08 36.49
N MET A 279 7.57 -25.13 37.16
CA MET A 279 8.58 -24.09 37.07
C MET A 279 9.10 -23.91 35.64
N SER A 280 9.34 -24.99 34.93
CA SER A 280 9.80 -25.00 33.53
C SER A 280 8.71 -24.43 32.58
N GLN A 281 7.43 -24.76 32.80
CA GLN A 281 6.32 -24.19 32.02
C GLN A 281 6.22 -22.66 32.18
N ILE A 282 6.40 -22.13 33.37
CA ILE A 282 6.35 -20.69 33.65
C ILE A 282 7.40 -19.94 32.83
N LEU A 283 8.64 -20.44 32.75
CA LEU A 283 9.68 -19.82 31.94
C LEU A 283 9.27 -19.68 30.48
N VAL A 284 8.81 -20.77 29.89
CA VAL A 284 8.42 -20.82 28.47
C VAL A 284 7.26 -19.84 28.20
N GLU A 285 6.27 -19.78 29.07
CA GLU A 285 5.11 -18.91 28.91
C GLU A 285 5.43 -17.43 29.13
N LEU A 286 6.36 -17.07 30.02
CA LEU A 286 6.81 -15.68 30.20
C LEU A 286 7.57 -15.17 28.96
N ILE A 287 8.39 -15.98 28.34
CA ILE A 287 9.08 -15.64 27.08
C ILE A 287 8.06 -15.43 25.96
N LYS A 288 7.08 -16.36 25.81
CA LYS A 288 6.00 -16.21 24.82
C LYS A 288 5.17 -14.94 25.06
N LEU A 289 4.92 -14.57 26.30
CA LEU A 289 4.19 -13.36 26.65
C LEU A 289 4.96 -12.08 26.24
N ALA A 290 6.27 -12.07 26.44
CA ALA A 290 7.11 -10.95 26.00
C ALA A 290 7.08 -10.78 24.46
N ASP A 291 7.24 -11.86 23.71
CA ASP A 291 7.14 -11.85 22.24
C ASP A 291 5.75 -11.41 21.76
N LEU A 292 4.71 -11.85 22.46
CA LEU A 292 3.33 -11.44 22.18
C LEU A 292 3.15 -9.91 22.29
N ILE A 293 3.67 -9.30 23.36
CA ILE A 293 3.57 -7.85 23.59
C ILE A 293 4.25 -7.07 22.46
N ILE A 294 5.42 -7.53 21.99
CA ILE A 294 6.13 -6.92 20.85
C ILE A 294 5.26 -6.97 19.59
N ASN A 295 4.67 -8.12 19.29
CA ASN A 295 3.85 -8.31 18.10
C ASN A 295 2.53 -7.50 18.17
N ILE A 296 1.91 -7.43 19.33
CA ILE A 296 0.72 -6.58 19.58
C ILE A 296 1.07 -5.10 19.34
N THR A 297 2.20 -4.63 19.86
CA THR A 297 2.65 -3.24 19.70
C THR A 297 2.84 -2.90 18.22
N LYS A 298 3.46 -3.80 17.44
CA LYS A 298 3.61 -3.66 15.98
C LYS A 298 2.24 -3.61 15.28
N ALA A 299 1.34 -4.54 15.62
CA ALA A 299 0.01 -4.61 15.01
C ALA A 299 -0.83 -3.37 15.32
N VAL A 300 -0.77 -2.84 16.55
CA VAL A 300 -1.44 -1.59 16.94
C VAL A 300 -0.90 -0.40 16.16
N ALA A 301 0.43 -0.31 16.00
CA ALA A 301 1.04 0.76 15.21
C ALA A 301 0.60 0.70 13.73
N CYS A 302 0.60 -0.49 13.11
CA CYS A 302 0.10 -0.71 11.76
C CYS A 302 -1.39 -0.36 11.63
N GLY A 303 -2.22 -0.81 12.57
CA GLY A 303 -3.65 -0.48 12.60
C GLY A 303 -3.91 1.03 12.75
N ASN A 304 -3.09 1.75 13.52
CA ASN A 304 -3.21 3.21 13.62
C ASN A 304 -2.84 3.91 12.29
N ARG A 305 -1.86 3.39 11.53
CA ARG A 305 -1.53 3.91 10.19
C ARG A 305 -2.65 3.68 9.17
N ILE A 306 -3.26 2.48 9.19
CA ILE A 306 -4.44 2.18 8.37
C ILE A 306 -5.59 3.13 8.74
N GLN A 307 -5.83 3.32 10.04
CA GLN A 307 -6.89 4.20 10.52
C GLN A 307 -6.70 5.65 10.07
N LYS A 308 -5.45 6.15 10.04
CA LYS A 308 -5.16 7.50 9.53
C LYS A 308 -5.60 7.67 8.07
N VAL A 309 -5.43 6.65 7.22
CA VAL A 309 -5.92 6.70 5.83
C VAL A 309 -7.45 6.71 5.80
N LEU A 310 -8.11 5.88 6.60
CA LEU A 310 -9.58 5.83 6.68
C LEU A 310 -10.20 7.08 7.32
N ASP A 311 -9.45 7.84 8.10
CA ASP A 311 -9.92 9.10 8.70
C ASP A 311 -9.77 10.31 7.75
N VAL A 312 -9.06 10.16 6.61
CA VAL A 312 -8.97 11.19 5.57
C VAL A 312 -10.31 11.30 4.86
N LYS A 313 -10.90 12.48 4.84
CA LYS A 313 -12.15 12.72 4.11
C LYS A 313 -11.82 13.22 2.71
N PRO A 314 -12.58 12.79 1.68
CA PRO A 314 -12.47 13.40 0.36
C PRO A 314 -12.67 14.91 0.45
N SER A 315 -11.80 15.70 -0.18
CA SER A 315 -11.92 17.17 -0.23
C SER A 315 -13.00 17.61 -1.21
N MET A 316 -13.32 16.77 -2.18
CA MET A 316 -14.32 17.03 -3.20
C MET A 316 -15.66 16.41 -2.83
N GLU A 317 -16.70 17.21 -2.76
CA GLU A 317 -18.07 16.75 -2.61
C GLU A 317 -18.71 16.54 -3.99
N ASN A 318 -19.52 15.48 -4.14
CA ASN A 318 -20.21 15.23 -5.40
C ASN A 318 -21.34 16.25 -5.57
N GLY A 319 -21.46 16.82 -6.76
CA GLY A 319 -22.58 17.67 -7.10
C GLY A 319 -23.88 16.84 -7.26
N SER A 320 -25.01 17.51 -7.27
CA SER A 320 -26.32 16.86 -7.36
C SER A 320 -26.96 16.93 -8.77
N ASP A 321 -26.42 17.80 -9.65
CA ASP A 321 -26.98 18.00 -10.98
C ASP A 321 -26.53 16.90 -11.96
N LYS A 322 -27.48 16.04 -12.33
CA LYS A 322 -27.29 14.94 -13.28
C LYS A 322 -27.70 15.28 -14.72
N GLU A 323 -28.30 16.45 -14.93
CA GLU A 323 -28.76 16.81 -16.26
C GLU A 323 -27.58 17.12 -17.19
N ILE A 324 -27.55 16.45 -18.32
CA ILE A 324 -26.62 16.73 -19.42
C ILE A 324 -27.21 17.86 -20.27
N ALA A 325 -26.53 19.02 -20.31
CA ALA A 325 -27.01 20.15 -21.11
C ALA A 325 -26.95 19.82 -22.63
N GLU A 326 -28.09 19.91 -23.32
CA GLU A 326 -28.21 19.58 -24.75
C GLU A 326 -27.98 20.79 -25.69
N LYS A 327 -27.94 22.02 -25.17
CA LYS A 327 -27.95 23.23 -26.01
C LYS A 327 -26.59 23.51 -26.67
N ALA A 328 -26.56 23.42 -27.99
CA ALA A 328 -25.40 23.78 -28.85
C ALA A 328 -24.95 25.26 -28.75
N THR A 329 -25.75 26.13 -28.13
CA THR A 329 -25.49 27.57 -28.00
C THR A 329 -24.62 27.95 -26.80
N VAL A 330 -24.29 26.97 -25.92
CA VAL A 330 -23.53 27.22 -24.71
C VAL A 330 -22.06 26.81 -24.94
N PRO A 331 -21.08 27.56 -24.41
CA PRO A 331 -19.67 27.12 -24.46
C PRO A 331 -19.49 25.69 -23.94
N ALA A 332 -18.66 24.90 -24.64
CA ALA A 332 -18.34 23.54 -24.18
C ALA A 332 -17.56 23.56 -22.88
N VAL A 333 -16.60 24.49 -22.78
CA VAL A 333 -15.80 24.72 -21.58
C VAL A 333 -15.60 26.22 -21.39
N ASP A 334 -15.72 26.66 -20.14
CA ASP A 334 -15.60 28.05 -19.77
C ASP A 334 -14.79 28.18 -18.47
N PHE A 335 -13.68 28.89 -18.51
CA PHE A 335 -12.86 29.25 -17.37
C PHE A 335 -13.07 30.73 -17.10
N ASP A 336 -13.49 31.05 -15.90
CA ASP A 336 -13.83 32.43 -15.46
C ASP A 336 -12.93 32.77 -14.26
N HIS A 337 -11.86 33.51 -14.51
CA HIS A 337 -10.83 33.91 -13.53
C HIS A 337 -10.27 32.78 -12.69
N VAL A 338 -9.91 31.64 -13.31
CA VAL A 338 -9.57 30.42 -12.63
C VAL A 338 -8.14 30.41 -12.14
N SER A 339 -7.96 30.13 -10.84
CA SER A 339 -6.65 29.87 -10.22
C SER A 339 -6.62 28.49 -9.56
N LEU A 340 -5.44 27.86 -9.53
CA LEU A 340 -5.21 26.56 -8.91
C LEU A 340 -3.90 26.54 -8.12
N THR A 341 -4.01 26.20 -6.84
CA THR A 341 -2.86 25.87 -5.99
C THR A 341 -3.01 24.44 -5.48
N TYR A 342 -2.05 23.57 -5.80
CA TYR A 342 -2.07 22.20 -5.31
C TYR A 342 -1.83 22.14 -3.80
N ALA A 343 -2.41 21.15 -3.13
CA ALA A 343 -2.24 20.97 -1.68
C ALA A 343 -0.75 20.82 -1.32
N GLY A 344 -0.27 21.67 -0.41
CA GLY A 344 1.14 21.69 0.02
C GLY A 344 2.10 22.41 -0.92
N ALA A 345 1.64 22.98 -2.04
CA ALA A 345 2.46 23.83 -2.91
C ALA A 345 2.63 25.23 -2.30
N GLY A 346 3.85 25.79 -2.41
CA GLY A 346 4.16 27.15 -1.93
C GLY A 346 3.76 28.27 -2.89
N ALA A 347 3.36 27.95 -4.15
CA ALA A 347 2.96 28.89 -5.17
C ALA A 347 1.79 28.34 -6.00
N PRO A 348 0.95 29.21 -6.59
CA PRO A 348 -0.12 28.79 -7.49
C PRO A 348 0.46 28.17 -8.77
N SER A 349 -0.17 27.10 -9.24
CA SER A 349 0.17 26.46 -10.53
C SER A 349 -0.59 27.06 -11.70
N LEU A 350 -1.71 27.72 -11.43
CA LEU A 350 -2.48 28.52 -12.37
C LEU A 350 -2.93 29.80 -11.67
N THR A 351 -2.87 30.90 -12.38
CA THR A 351 -3.29 32.22 -11.89
C THR A 351 -4.11 32.93 -12.95
N ASP A 352 -5.36 33.23 -12.61
CA ASP A 352 -6.25 34.11 -13.39
C ASP A 352 -6.39 33.64 -14.85
N ILE A 353 -6.83 32.42 -15.07
CA ILE A 353 -7.03 31.86 -16.41
C ILE A 353 -8.46 32.14 -16.87
N ASP A 354 -8.56 32.85 -17.99
CA ASP A 354 -9.79 33.11 -18.75
C ASP A 354 -9.74 32.35 -20.08
N LEU A 355 -10.76 31.52 -20.37
CA LEU A 355 -10.82 30.73 -21.59
C LEU A 355 -12.26 30.34 -21.92
N HIS A 356 -12.75 30.69 -23.11
CA HIS A 356 -14.10 30.39 -23.57
C HIS A 356 -14.04 29.52 -24.83
N VAL A 357 -14.45 28.27 -24.73
CA VAL A 357 -14.34 27.30 -25.80
C VAL A 357 -15.73 26.88 -26.30
N LYS A 358 -15.99 27.09 -27.58
CA LYS A 358 -17.24 26.67 -28.22
C LYS A 358 -17.27 25.18 -28.49
N THR A 359 -18.47 24.60 -28.57
CA THR A 359 -18.64 23.19 -28.93
C THR A 359 -18.04 22.89 -30.30
N GLY A 360 -17.30 21.79 -30.43
CA GLY A 360 -16.65 21.34 -31.66
C GLY A 360 -15.33 22.03 -32.00
N GLN A 361 -14.87 23.01 -31.20
CA GLN A 361 -13.56 23.64 -31.41
C GLN A 361 -12.40 22.73 -30.98
N THR A 362 -11.30 22.86 -31.69
CA THR A 362 -9.99 22.31 -31.29
C THR A 362 -9.17 23.41 -30.61
N VAL A 363 -8.78 23.18 -29.36
CA VAL A 363 -7.94 24.06 -28.55
C VAL A 363 -6.56 23.47 -28.37
N GLY A 364 -5.54 24.20 -28.81
CA GLY A 364 -4.14 23.89 -28.53
C GLY A 364 -3.71 24.55 -27.20
N ILE A 365 -2.97 23.85 -26.36
CA ILE A 365 -2.38 24.40 -25.13
C ILE A 365 -0.87 24.19 -25.19
N ILE A 366 -0.11 25.28 -25.17
CA ILE A 366 1.35 25.28 -25.29
C ILE A 366 2.00 26.15 -24.20
N GLY A 367 3.26 25.86 -23.92
CA GLY A 367 4.08 26.60 -22.94
C GLY A 367 5.27 25.76 -22.49
N GLY A 368 6.15 26.36 -21.72
CA GLY A 368 7.32 25.67 -21.13
C GLY A 368 6.95 24.48 -20.23
N THR A 369 7.95 23.70 -19.85
CA THR A 369 7.76 22.66 -18.84
C THR A 369 7.42 23.30 -17.49
N GLY A 370 6.36 22.82 -16.84
CA GLY A 370 5.89 23.40 -15.58
C GLY A 370 4.95 24.60 -15.72
N SER A 371 4.63 25.08 -16.94
CA SER A 371 3.75 26.24 -17.16
C SER A 371 2.26 26.03 -16.82
N GLY A 372 1.85 24.86 -16.29
CA GLY A 372 0.46 24.62 -15.87
C GLY A 372 -0.46 23.96 -16.91
N LYS A 373 0.05 23.52 -18.08
CA LYS A 373 -0.76 22.93 -19.19
C LYS A 373 -1.66 21.78 -18.73
N THR A 374 -1.08 20.76 -18.11
CA THR A 374 -1.82 19.62 -17.55
C THR A 374 -2.79 20.05 -16.45
N SER A 375 -2.44 21.09 -15.69
CA SER A 375 -3.30 21.62 -14.62
C SER A 375 -4.60 22.21 -15.19
N VAL A 376 -4.54 22.95 -16.32
CA VAL A 376 -5.73 23.47 -16.99
C VAL A 376 -6.66 22.34 -17.41
N VAL A 377 -6.15 21.34 -18.13
CA VAL A 377 -7.00 20.26 -18.65
C VAL A 377 -7.55 19.35 -17.55
N ASN A 378 -6.86 19.22 -16.41
CA ASN A 378 -7.32 18.41 -15.26
C ASN A 378 -8.51 19.05 -14.52
N LEU A 379 -8.74 20.36 -14.66
CA LEU A 379 -9.88 21.04 -14.07
C LEU A 379 -11.19 20.74 -14.84
N ILE A 380 -11.13 20.43 -16.14
CA ILE A 380 -12.29 20.16 -16.98
C ILE A 380 -13.06 18.90 -16.50
N PRO A 381 -12.41 17.71 -16.29
CA PRO A 381 -13.08 16.52 -15.73
C PRO A 381 -13.18 16.59 -14.19
N ARG A 382 -12.89 17.74 -13.60
CA ARG A 382 -12.86 17.93 -12.15
C ARG A 382 -12.01 16.86 -11.46
N PHE A 383 -10.75 16.71 -11.87
CA PHE A 383 -9.77 15.91 -11.13
C PHE A 383 -9.28 16.66 -9.90
N TYR A 384 -9.26 17.98 -9.99
CA TYR A 384 -9.01 18.92 -8.90
C TYR A 384 -10.07 20.01 -8.94
N ASP A 385 -10.38 20.62 -7.81
CA ASP A 385 -11.21 21.82 -7.74
C ASP A 385 -10.33 23.08 -7.88
N ALA A 386 -10.80 24.05 -8.65
CA ALA A 386 -10.18 25.36 -8.69
C ALA A 386 -10.16 25.99 -7.29
N THR A 387 -9.01 26.61 -6.95
CA THR A 387 -8.83 27.34 -5.68
C THR A 387 -9.63 28.63 -5.71
N ASP A 388 -9.67 29.30 -6.86
CA ASP A 388 -10.40 30.53 -7.11
C ASP A 388 -10.99 30.53 -8.52
N GLY A 389 -12.04 31.33 -8.76
CA GLY A 389 -12.76 31.35 -10.03
C GLY A 389 -13.70 30.16 -10.23
N THR A 390 -14.23 30.03 -11.45
CA THR A 390 -15.24 29.00 -11.77
C THR A 390 -14.94 28.33 -13.11
N VAL A 391 -14.92 27.00 -13.11
CA VAL A 391 -14.89 26.19 -14.34
C VAL A 391 -16.31 25.71 -14.63
N ARG A 392 -16.78 25.95 -15.87
CA ARG A 392 -18.06 25.46 -16.34
C ARG A 392 -17.87 24.52 -17.53
N VAL A 393 -18.66 23.47 -17.57
CA VAL A 393 -18.73 22.53 -18.69
C VAL A 393 -20.18 22.51 -19.17
N PHE A 394 -20.38 22.81 -20.46
CA PHE A 394 -21.69 23.01 -21.06
C PHE A 394 -22.58 23.97 -20.26
N GLY A 395 -21.98 25.10 -19.81
CA GLY A 395 -22.64 26.18 -19.07
C GLY A 395 -22.93 25.92 -17.60
N LYS A 396 -22.65 24.73 -17.08
CA LYS A 396 -22.87 24.37 -15.68
C LYS A 396 -21.54 24.31 -14.95
N SER A 397 -21.47 24.80 -13.71
CA SER A 397 -20.29 24.69 -12.87
C SER A 397 -19.93 23.22 -12.63
N VAL A 398 -18.67 22.86 -12.80
CA VAL A 398 -18.21 21.47 -12.54
C VAL A 398 -18.40 21.06 -11.07
N LYS A 399 -18.46 22.03 -10.13
CA LYS A 399 -18.71 21.76 -8.71
C LYS A 399 -20.15 21.30 -8.42
N ASP A 400 -21.10 21.79 -9.22
CA ASP A 400 -22.53 21.50 -9.03
C ASP A 400 -22.97 20.22 -9.73
N GLN A 401 -22.23 19.78 -10.76
CA GLN A 401 -22.52 18.59 -11.54
C GLN A 401 -22.16 17.31 -10.77
N ASP A 402 -22.97 16.26 -10.96
CA ASP A 402 -22.61 14.91 -10.56
C ASP A 402 -21.35 14.46 -11.32
N ILE A 403 -20.34 14.00 -10.59
CA ILE A 403 -19.00 13.66 -11.15
C ILE A 403 -19.11 12.57 -12.22
N GLU A 404 -19.98 11.59 -12.04
CA GLU A 404 -20.18 10.51 -13.01
C GLU A 404 -20.81 11.05 -14.31
N SER A 405 -21.84 11.89 -14.19
CA SER A 405 -22.48 12.55 -15.32
C SER A 405 -21.51 13.49 -16.05
N LEU A 406 -20.71 14.27 -15.34
CA LEU A 406 -19.68 15.14 -15.94
C LEU A 406 -18.63 14.29 -16.70
N ARG A 407 -18.05 13.31 -16.05
CA ARG A 407 -16.99 12.48 -16.63
C ARG A 407 -17.48 11.52 -17.71
N SER A 408 -18.79 11.23 -17.76
CA SER A 408 -19.36 10.44 -18.86
C SER A 408 -19.23 11.13 -20.22
N GLN A 409 -19.21 12.47 -20.24
CA GLN A 409 -19.12 13.29 -21.45
C GLN A 409 -17.67 13.58 -21.90
N ILE A 410 -16.68 13.28 -21.05
CA ILE A 410 -15.28 13.66 -21.23
C ILE A 410 -14.44 12.41 -21.32
N ALA A 411 -13.54 12.35 -22.30
CA ALA A 411 -12.48 11.36 -22.33
C ALA A 411 -11.12 12.02 -22.22
N VAL A 412 -10.25 11.45 -21.41
CA VAL A 412 -8.89 11.95 -21.16
C VAL A 412 -7.88 10.91 -21.58
N VAL A 413 -6.95 11.29 -22.44
CA VAL A 413 -5.74 10.53 -22.77
C VAL A 413 -4.59 11.16 -21.98
N PRO A 414 -4.11 10.50 -20.91
CA PRO A 414 -3.07 11.06 -20.08
C PRO A 414 -1.70 11.01 -20.77
N GLN A 415 -0.79 11.89 -20.37
CA GLN A 415 0.59 11.95 -20.86
C GLN A 415 1.29 10.58 -20.81
N LYS A 416 1.13 9.84 -19.70
CA LYS A 416 1.65 8.48 -19.56
C LYS A 416 0.61 7.46 -19.97
N ALA A 417 0.84 6.79 -21.08
CA ALA A 417 -0.02 5.70 -21.54
C ALA A 417 0.00 4.53 -20.54
N VAL A 418 -1.17 4.20 -19.98
CA VAL A 418 -1.36 3.09 -19.04
C VAL A 418 -2.41 2.15 -19.59
N LEU A 419 -2.01 0.88 -19.79
CA LEU A 419 -2.91 -0.22 -20.12
C LEU A 419 -2.94 -1.23 -18.99
N PHE A 420 -4.10 -1.85 -18.79
CA PHE A 420 -4.28 -2.89 -17.78
C PHE A 420 -3.95 -4.26 -18.34
N ALA A 421 -3.51 -5.16 -17.47
CA ALA A 421 -3.32 -6.56 -17.84
C ALA A 421 -4.67 -7.18 -18.22
N GLY A 422 -4.72 -7.83 -19.39
CA GLY A 422 -5.95 -8.37 -19.98
C GLY A 422 -5.88 -8.32 -21.49
N THR A 423 -6.99 -8.50 -22.17
CA THR A 423 -7.04 -8.42 -23.63
C THR A 423 -7.10 -6.97 -24.14
N ILE A 424 -6.82 -6.76 -25.44
CA ILE A 424 -7.05 -5.45 -26.06
C ILE A 424 -8.53 -5.08 -25.93
N ARG A 425 -9.44 -6.01 -26.20
CA ARG A 425 -10.89 -5.85 -26.05
C ARG A 425 -11.27 -5.35 -24.64
N GLU A 426 -10.78 -6.00 -23.59
CA GLU A 426 -11.02 -5.58 -22.21
C GLU A 426 -10.51 -4.16 -21.94
N ASN A 427 -9.34 -3.81 -22.45
CA ASN A 427 -8.81 -2.46 -22.35
C ASN A 427 -9.68 -1.42 -23.08
N MET A 428 -10.26 -1.75 -24.25
CA MET A 428 -11.17 -0.84 -24.97
C MET A 428 -12.50 -0.66 -24.23
N LYS A 429 -13.03 -1.73 -23.64
CA LYS A 429 -14.28 -1.71 -22.87
C LYS A 429 -14.22 -0.85 -21.60
N TRP A 430 -13.04 -0.42 -21.14
CA TRP A 430 -12.93 0.63 -20.13
C TRP A 430 -13.50 1.98 -20.61
N GLY A 431 -13.52 2.24 -21.90
CA GLY A 431 -14.17 3.42 -22.47
C GLY A 431 -15.69 3.32 -22.47
N LYS A 432 -16.21 2.15 -22.88
CA LYS A 432 -17.63 1.83 -22.93
C LYS A 432 -17.80 0.31 -22.73
N GLU A 433 -18.48 -0.10 -21.64
CA GLU A 433 -18.57 -1.49 -21.19
C GLU A 433 -19.25 -2.41 -22.21
N ASP A 434 -20.31 -1.90 -22.85
CA ASP A 434 -21.15 -2.57 -23.86
C ASP A 434 -20.68 -2.32 -25.31
N ALA A 435 -19.46 -1.80 -25.51
CA ALA A 435 -18.91 -1.54 -26.84
C ALA A 435 -18.87 -2.81 -27.70
N THR A 436 -19.41 -2.69 -28.93
CA THR A 436 -19.35 -3.76 -29.94
C THR A 436 -17.96 -3.83 -30.57
N ASP A 437 -17.66 -4.95 -31.24
CA ASP A 437 -16.40 -5.10 -31.94
C ASP A 437 -16.23 -4.08 -33.07
N GLU A 438 -17.33 -3.71 -33.72
CA GLU A 438 -17.36 -2.69 -34.78
C GLU A 438 -17.01 -1.31 -34.22
N GLU A 439 -17.59 -0.92 -33.07
CA GLU A 439 -17.28 0.34 -32.40
C GLU A 439 -15.81 0.38 -31.94
N ILE A 440 -15.29 -0.75 -31.44
CA ILE A 440 -13.89 -0.88 -31.04
C ILE A 440 -12.96 -0.74 -32.27
N MET A 441 -13.28 -1.41 -33.36
CA MET A 441 -12.46 -1.35 -34.60
C MET A 441 -12.51 0.03 -35.24
N GLU A 442 -13.65 0.73 -35.21
CA GLU A 442 -13.77 2.12 -35.67
C GLU A 442 -12.87 3.05 -34.84
N ALA A 443 -12.92 2.94 -33.52
CA ALA A 443 -12.06 3.72 -32.63
C ALA A 443 -10.56 3.42 -32.84
N LEU A 444 -10.21 2.15 -33.08
CA LEU A 444 -8.85 1.74 -33.40
C LEU A 444 -8.38 2.32 -34.76
N ALA A 445 -9.26 2.38 -35.76
CA ALA A 445 -8.97 2.98 -37.06
C ALA A 445 -8.72 4.50 -36.91
N ILE A 446 -9.57 5.23 -36.19
CA ILE A 446 -9.39 6.66 -35.90
C ILE A 446 -8.07 6.88 -35.15
N ALA A 447 -7.75 6.05 -34.15
CA ALA A 447 -6.52 6.13 -33.38
C ALA A 447 -5.27 5.65 -34.13
N GLN A 448 -5.38 5.27 -35.40
CA GLN A 448 -4.28 4.72 -36.21
C GLN A 448 -3.66 3.45 -35.58
N ALA A 449 -4.49 2.63 -34.92
CA ALA A 449 -4.06 1.47 -34.13
C ALA A 449 -4.49 0.11 -34.71
N THR A 450 -5.18 0.07 -35.85
CA THR A 450 -5.67 -1.16 -36.48
C THR A 450 -4.55 -2.17 -36.71
N GLU A 451 -3.39 -1.71 -37.19
CA GLU A 451 -2.22 -2.56 -37.44
C GLU A 451 -1.69 -3.23 -36.16
N VAL A 452 -1.92 -2.64 -34.99
CA VAL A 452 -1.49 -3.20 -33.70
C VAL A 452 -2.29 -4.46 -33.39
N VAL A 453 -3.58 -4.46 -33.74
CA VAL A 453 -4.50 -5.59 -33.56
C VAL A 453 -4.24 -6.66 -34.63
N GLU A 454 -4.13 -6.27 -35.90
CA GLU A 454 -3.93 -7.18 -37.03
C GLU A 454 -2.61 -7.98 -36.96
N LYS A 455 -1.54 -7.33 -36.46
CA LYS A 455 -0.22 -7.97 -36.30
C LYS A 455 -0.10 -8.89 -35.09
N LYS A 456 -1.08 -8.88 -34.18
CA LYS A 456 -1.06 -9.72 -32.99
C LYS A 456 -1.91 -10.97 -33.18
N GLU A 457 -1.34 -12.12 -32.86
CA GLU A 457 -2.07 -13.37 -32.76
C GLU A 457 -3.21 -13.24 -31.75
N GLY A 458 -4.45 -13.54 -32.15
CA GLY A 458 -5.66 -13.35 -31.36
C GLY A 458 -6.39 -12.02 -31.61
N GLY A 459 -5.87 -11.08 -32.42
CA GLY A 459 -6.57 -9.84 -32.76
C GLY A 459 -6.97 -9.02 -31.53
N LEU A 460 -8.28 -8.74 -31.37
CA LEU A 460 -8.81 -8.03 -30.18
C LEU A 460 -8.63 -8.80 -28.87
N ASP A 461 -8.52 -10.12 -28.92
CA ASP A 461 -8.33 -10.97 -27.74
C ASP A 461 -6.84 -11.19 -27.41
N ALA A 462 -5.93 -10.55 -28.16
CA ALA A 462 -4.50 -10.56 -27.87
C ALA A 462 -4.22 -9.96 -26.49
N PHE A 463 -3.35 -10.65 -25.70
CA PHE A 463 -3.05 -10.28 -24.32
C PHE A 463 -2.11 -9.06 -24.23
N VAL A 464 -2.46 -8.14 -23.38
CA VAL A 464 -1.68 -6.96 -22.97
C VAL A 464 -1.14 -7.20 -21.57
N GLU A 465 0.18 -7.16 -21.40
CA GLU A 465 0.80 -7.25 -20.07
C GLU A 465 0.55 -5.98 -19.24
N GLN A 466 0.72 -6.09 -17.93
CA GLN A 466 0.57 -4.95 -17.01
C GLN A 466 1.43 -3.75 -17.43
N GLY A 467 0.78 -2.61 -17.66
CA GLY A 467 1.40 -1.39 -18.16
C GLY A 467 1.74 -1.45 -19.66
N GLY A 468 1.28 -2.47 -20.40
CA GLY A 468 1.55 -2.63 -21.83
C GLY A 468 3.02 -2.91 -22.15
N LYS A 469 3.74 -3.64 -21.29
CA LYS A 469 5.18 -3.90 -21.44
C LYS A 469 5.55 -4.64 -22.73
N ASN A 470 4.63 -5.44 -23.25
CA ASN A 470 4.75 -6.18 -24.52
C ASN A 470 4.35 -5.37 -25.76
N LEU A 471 4.25 -4.03 -25.61
CA LEU A 471 3.91 -3.08 -26.69
C LEU A 471 4.97 -1.98 -26.77
N SER A 472 5.20 -1.44 -27.98
CA SER A 472 6.02 -0.24 -28.15
C SER A 472 5.34 1.00 -27.53
N GLY A 473 6.11 2.07 -27.30
CA GLY A 473 5.56 3.33 -26.78
C GLY A 473 4.42 3.87 -27.61
N GLY A 474 4.60 3.95 -28.93
CA GLY A 474 3.57 4.42 -29.86
C GLY A 474 2.35 3.51 -29.93
N GLN A 475 2.52 2.19 -29.86
CA GLN A 475 1.41 1.25 -29.81
C GLN A 475 0.57 1.43 -28.54
N ARG A 476 1.22 1.55 -27.38
CA ARG A 476 0.51 1.84 -26.10
C ARG A 476 -0.28 3.14 -26.19
N GLN A 477 0.34 4.18 -26.73
CA GLN A 477 -0.29 5.49 -26.86
C GLN A 477 -1.53 5.42 -27.74
N ARG A 478 -1.41 4.82 -28.94
CA ARG A 478 -2.52 4.66 -29.88
C ARG A 478 -3.67 3.84 -29.28
N LEU A 479 -3.39 2.76 -28.56
CA LEU A 479 -4.42 1.98 -27.86
C LEU A 479 -5.08 2.79 -26.73
N THR A 480 -4.33 3.65 -26.03
CA THR A 480 -4.91 4.52 -24.99
C THR A 480 -5.82 5.58 -25.62
N ILE A 481 -5.46 6.11 -26.79
CA ILE A 481 -6.31 7.02 -27.56
C ILE A 481 -7.57 6.31 -28.05
N ALA A 482 -7.43 5.09 -28.62
CA ALA A 482 -8.57 4.29 -29.07
C ALA A 482 -9.56 4.04 -27.92
N ARG A 483 -9.07 3.67 -26.72
CA ARG A 483 -9.91 3.50 -25.54
C ARG A 483 -10.72 4.75 -25.18
N ALA A 484 -10.13 5.94 -25.33
CA ALA A 484 -10.82 7.19 -25.12
C ALA A 484 -11.89 7.47 -26.18
N LEU A 485 -11.62 7.11 -27.45
CA LEU A 485 -12.52 7.30 -28.58
C LEU A 485 -13.71 6.32 -28.60
N VAL A 486 -13.53 5.07 -28.12
CA VAL A 486 -14.65 4.10 -27.96
C VAL A 486 -15.80 4.70 -27.16
N ARG A 487 -15.51 5.61 -26.23
CA ARG A 487 -16.51 6.31 -25.41
C ARG A 487 -17.39 7.27 -26.21
N GLN A 488 -16.97 7.69 -27.40
CA GLN A 488 -17.60 8.74 -28.21
C GLN A 488 -17.85 10.05 -27.40
N PRO A 489 -16.77 10.62 -26.81
CA PRO A 489 -16.92 11.72 -25.88
C PRO A 489 -17.33 13.02 -26.57
N ARG A 490 -18.03 13.90 -25.83
CA ARG A 490 -18.32 15.29 -26.29
C ARG A 490 -17.09 16.20 -26.15
N ILE A 491 -16.22 15.90 -25.16
CA ILE A 491 -14.93 16.59 -24.94
C ILE A 491 -13.83 15.53 -24.93
N LEU A 492 -12.81 15.71 -25.77
CA LEU A 492 -11.62 14.86 -25.82
C LEU A 492 -10.40 15.66 -25.38
N ILE A 493 -9.70 15.18 -24.35
CA ILE A 493 -8.47 15.79 -23.84
C ILE A 493 -7.29 14.87 -24.21
N LEU A 494 -6.32 15.42 -24.95
CA LEU A 494 -5.09 14.76 -25.37
C LEU A 494 -3.92 15.44 -24.64
N ASP A 495 -3.51 14.93 -23.47
CA ASP A 495 -2.42 15.51 -22.68
C ASP A 495 -1.07 14.94 -23.13
N ASP A 496 -0.32 15.73 -23.89
CA ASP A 496 1.00 15.42 -24.51
C ASP A 496 1.05 14.02 -25.18
N SER A 497 -0.11 13.58 -25.67
CA SER A 497 -0.31 12.23 -26.21
C SER A 497 0.40 12.01 -27.56
N ALA A 498 0.76 13.10 -28.24
CA ALA A 498 1.48 13.07 -29.52
C ALA A 498 3.00 12.85 -29.38
N SER A 499 3.56 13.00 -28.18
CA SER A 499 5.02 12.93 -27.94
C SER A 499 5.62 11.57 -28.31
N ALA A 500 4.85 10.47 -28.18
CA ALA A 500 5.24 9.11 -28.52
C ALA A 500 4.89 8.69 -29.97
N LEU A 501 4.26 9.58 -30.74
CA LEU A 501 3.87 9.34 -32.13
C LEU A 501 4.83 10.03 -33.09
N ASP A 502 5.01 9.43 -34.27
CA ASP A 502 5.66 10.12 -35.39
C ASP A 502 4.73 11.17 -35.99
N PHE A 503 5.31 12.12 -36.73
CA PHE A 503 4.57 13.26 -37.28
C PHE A 503 3.45 12.85 -38.26
N ALA A 504 3.63 11.79 -39.05
CA ALA A 504 2.63 11.34 -39.98
C ALA A 504 1.43 10.73 -39.27
N THR A 505 1.67 9.85 -38.32
CA THR A 505 0.63 9.22 -37.47
C THR A 505 -0.14 10.29 -36.66
N ASP A 506 0.54 11.28 -36.06
CA ASP A 506 -0.12 12.38 -35.33
C ASP A 506 -1.01 13.22 -36.26
N ALA A 507 -0.53 13.56 -37.46
CA ALA A 507 -1.33 14.32 -38.44
C ALA A 507 -2.56 13.54 -38.90
N ALA A 508 -2.40 12.21 -39.23
CA ALA A 508 -3.50 11.33 -39.60
C ALA A 508 -4.55 11.18 -38.49
N LEU A 509 -4.11 11.00 -37.26
CA LEU A 509 -4.98 10.94 -36.08
C LEU A 509 -5.83 12.20 -35.94
N ARG A 510 -5.21 13.38 -35.97
CA ARG A 510 -5.92 14.66 -35.84
C ARG A 510 -6.92 14.88 -36.96
N LYS A 511 -6.56 14.51 -38.20
CA LYS A 511 -7.48 14.55 -39.34
C LYS A 511 -8.67 13.62 -39.10
N ALA A 512 -8.44 12.37 -38.72
CA ALA A 512 -9.49 11.39 -38.45
C ALA A 512 -10.44 11.84 -37.33
N ILE A 513 -9.94 12.45 -36.26
CA ILE A 513 -10.79 13.01 -35.16
C ILE A 513 -11.68 14.13 -35.68
N ARG A 514 -11.18 15.04 -36.54
CA ARG A 514 -11.99 16.13 -37.13
C ARG A 514 -13.09 15.63 -38.07
N GLU A 515 -12.83 14.52 -38.74
CA GLU A 515 -13.76 13.90 -39.72
C GLU A 515 -14.80 12.99 -39.06
N MET A 516 -14.78 12.83 -37.72
CA MET A 516 -15.80 12.07 -37.00
C MET A 516 -17.18 12.69 -37.18
N LYS A 517 -18.22 11.84 -37.33
CA LYS A 517 -19.63 12.25 -37.51
C LYS A 517 -20.11 13.20 -36.42
N ASN A 518 -19.68 12.97 -35.16
CA ASN A 518 -19.94 13.82 -34.02
C ASN A 518 -18.59 14.29 -33.47
N ALA A 519 -17.91 15.21 -34.21
CA ALA A 519 -16.60 15.68 -33.80
C ALA A 519 -16.64 16.29 -32.39
N PRO A 520 -15.82 15.79 -31.45
CA PRO A 520 -15.77 16.31 -30.10
C PRO A 520 -15.13 17.69 -30.04
N THR A 521 -15.34 18.43 -28.95
CA THR A 521 -14.44 19.55 -28.58
C THR A 521 -13.12 18.96 -28.13
N VAL A 522 -12.01 19.36 -28.75
CA VAL A 522 -10.71 18.73 -28.53
C VAL A 522 -9.74 19.67 -27.84
N PHE A 523 -9.14 19.22 -26.73
CA PHE A 523 -8.03 19.90 -26.08
C PHE A 523 -6.74 19.13 -26.36
N ILE A 524 -5.77 19.79 -27.01
CA ILE A 524 -4.46 19.21 -27.34
C ILE A 524 -3.40 19.94 -26.53
N VAL A 525 -2.89 19.30 -25.50
CA VAL A 525 -1.69 19.78 -24.80
C VAL A 525 -0.47 19.26 -25.55
N SER A 526 0.40 20.16 -25.95
CA SER A 526 1.62 19.78 -26.65
C SER A 526 2.76 20.75 -26.40
N GLN A 527 3.98 20.25 -26.48
CA GLN A 527 5.19 21.06 -26.54
C GLN A 527 5.59 21.35 -28.00
N ARG A 528 4.96 20.66 -28.98
CA ARG A 528 5.24 20.80 -30.42
C ARG A 528 4.23 21.77 -31.04
N THR A 529 4.71 22.84 -31.62
CA THR A 529 3.85 23.82 -32.35
C THR A 529 3.16 23.15 -33.55
N SER A 530 3.82 22.20 -34.24
CA SER A 530 3.23 21.44 -35.35
C SER A 530 1.97 20.67 -34.98
N SER A 531 1.80 20.27 -33.72
CA SER A 531 0.61 19.56 -33.27
C SER A 531 -0.61 20.45 -33.07
N ILE A 532 -0.41 21.76 -32.85
CA ILE A 532 -1.48 22.70 -32.49
C ILE A 532 -1.65 23.86 -33.48
N GLN A 533 -0.74 24.03 -34.45
CA GLN A 533 -0.79 25.18 -35.39
C GLN A 533 -2.10 25.30 -36.18
N ASN A 534 -2.82 24.18 -36.37
CA ASN A 534 -4.11 24.15 -37.03
C ASN A 534 -5.30 24.09 -36.05
N ALA A 535 -5.09 24.42 -34.79
CA ALA A 535 -6.14 24.53 -33.80
C ALA A 535 -6.96 25.81 -34.04
N ASP A 536 -8.26 25.78 -33.73
CA ASP A 536 -9.14 26.96 -33.87
C ASP A 536 -8.78 28.02 -32.85
N MET A 537 -8.17 27.65 -31.75
CA MET A 537 -7.70 28.49 -30.67
C MET A 537 -6.47 27.88 -30.02
N ILE A 538 -5.49 28.70 -29.67
CA ILE A 538 -4.30 28.28 -28.93
C ILE A 538 -4.21 29.11 -27.67
N LEU A 539 -4.09 28.44 -26.52
CA LEU A 539 -3.77 29.04 -25.22
C LEU A 539 -2.26 28.89 -24.96
N VAL A 540 -1.58 30.03 -24.80
CA VAL A 540 -0.15 30.07 -24.46
C VAL A 540 -0.01 30.31 -22.96
N LEU A 541 0.65 29.38 -22.27
CA LEU A 541 0.89 29.47 -20.83
C LEU A 541 2.37 29.73 -20.53
N ASP A 542 2.61 30.65 -19.62
CA ASP A 542 3.92 30.92 -19.06
C ASP A 542 3.79 31.14 -17.55
N ASP A 543 4.56 30.40 -16.75
CA ASP A 543 4.55 30.45 -15.29
C ASP A 543 3.13 30.48 -14.66
N GLY A 544 2.26 29.62 -15.14
CA GLY A 544 0.88 29.48 -14.66
C GLY A 544 -0.09 30.54 -15.11
N LYS A 545 0.29 31.45 -16.01
CA LYS A 545 -0.54 32.55 -16.52
C LYS A 545 -0.82 32.39 -18.01
N SER A 546 -1.98 32.86 -18.45
CA SER A 546 -2.31 33.01 -19.86
C SER A 546 -1.59 34.25 -20.42
N VAL A 547 -0.60 34.01 -21.29
CA VAL A 547 0.16 35.12 -21.94
C VAL A 547 -0.25 35.36 -23.38
N GLY A 548 -1.16 34.56 -23.93
CA GLY A 548 -1.74 34.75 -25.25
C GLY A 548 -2.84 33.73 -25.54
N VAL A 549 -3.91 34.20 -26.18
CA VAL A 549 -5.03 33.41 -26.69
C VAL A 549 -5.35 33.90 -28.10
N GLY A 550 -5.39 32.98 -29.07
CA GLY A 550 -5.69 33.33 -30.48
C GLY A 550 -5.35 32.17 -31.42
N THR A 551 -5.39 32.47 -32.72
CA THR A 551 -4.97 31.54 -33.77
C THR A 551 -3.43 31.54 -33.90
N HIS A 552 -2.89 30.59 -34.66
CA HIS A 552 -1.46 30.49 -34.93
C HIS A 552 -0.85 31.81 -35.46
N ASP A 553 -1.49 32.38 -36.47
CA ASP A 553 -0.99 33.59 -37.16
C ASP A 553 -1.07 34.83 -36.24
N GLU A 554 -2.18 34.96 -35.48
CA GLU A 554 -2.35 36.05 -34.50
C GLU A 554 -1.28 35.96 -33.42
N LEU A 555 -1.00 34.80 -32.88
CA LEU A 555 -0.01 34.60 -31.83
C LEU A 555 1.42 34.78 -32.30
N LEU A 556 1.74 34.42 -33.54
CA LEU A 556 3.05 34.71 -34.11
C LEU A 556 3.31 36.22 -34.21
N ALA A 557 2.25 37.00 -34.44
CA ALA A 557 2.35 38.47 -34.54
C ALA A 557 2.33 39.17 -33.16
N SER A 558 1.56 38.64 -32.18
CA SER A 558 1.24 39.35 -30.93
C SER A 558 1.89 38.75 -29.67
N CYS A 559 2.25 37.47 -29.65
CA CYS A 559 2.76 36.79 -28.46
C CYS A 559 4.24 36.44 -28.59
N SER A 560 5.10 37.14 -27.85
CA SER A 560 6.55 36.89 -27.87
C SER A 560 6.94 35.50 -27.43
N VAL A 561 6.27 34.94 -26.40
CA VAL A 561 6.50 33.61 -25.86
C VAL A 561 6.17 32.54 -26.91
N TYR A 562 5.02 32.68 -27.59
CA TYR A 562 4.65 31.72 -28.67
C TYR A 562 5.64 31.77 -29.83
N LYS A 563 6.07 32.97 -30.23
CA LYS A 563 7.06 33.17 -31.29
C LYS A 563 8.41 32.53 -30.92
N GLU A 564 8.86 32.69 -29.68
CA GLU A 564 10.09 32.10 -29.19
C GLU A 564 10.03 30.56 -29.25
N ILE A 565 8.92 29.94 -28.78
CA ILE A 565 8.70 28.52 -28.84
C ILE A 565 8.69 28.02 -30.30
N TYR A 566 8.02 28.75 -31.21
CA TYR A 566 7.97 28.43 -32.62
C TYR A 566 9.36 28.54 -33.26
N ASP A 567 10.05 29.65 -33.09
CA ASP A 567 11.37 29.87 -33.64
C ASP A 567 12.40 28.83 -33.16
N SER A 568 12.31 28.40 -31.90
CA SER A 568 13.19 27.37 -31.35
C SER A 568 13.06 26.02 -32.05
N GLN A 569 11.88 25.72 -32.60
CA GLN A 569 11.59 24.43 -33.30
C GLN A 569 11.93 24.49 -34.80
N TYR A 570 11.84 25.65 -35.44
CA TYR A 570 12.00 25.76 -36.89
C TYR A 570 13.29 26.47 -37.36
N LYS A 571 13.87 27.40 -36.58
CA LYS A 571 15.10 28.12 -36.97
C LYS A 571 16.39 27.30 -36.95
N LYS A 572 16.45 26.16 -36.27
CA LYS A 572 17.64 25.27 -36.29
C LYS A 572 17.90 24.58 -37.61
N THR A 573 16.96 24.60 -38.57
CA THR A 573 17.11 23.94 -39.88
C THR A 573 17.80 24.81 -40.92
N THR A 574 17.87 26.12 -40.72
CA THR A 574 18.43 27.08 -41.73
C THR A 574 19.91 27.38 -41.50
N THR A 575 20.48 27.11 -40.34
CA THR A 575 21.92 27.40 -40.06
C THR A 575 22.83 26.19 -40.35
N GLY A 576 22.30 25.02 -40.63
CA GLY A 576 23.07 23.78 -40.94
C GLY A 576 23.51 23.62 -42.40
N ASN A 577 22.94 24.36 -43.34
CA ASN A 577 23.16 24.15 -44.79
C ASN A 577 23.98 25.24 -45.51
N GLN A 578 24.63 26.17 -44.80
CA GLN A 578 25.48 27.21 -45.44
C GLN A 578 26.98 27.11 -45.14
N LYS A 579 27.50 25.99 -44.60
CA LYS A 579 28.95 25.84 -44.36
C LYS A 579 29.58 24.62 -45.02
N SER A 580 29.05 24.08 -46.12
CA SER A 580 29.75 23.09 -46.93
C SER A 580 29.85 23.46 -48.39
N GLY A 581 30.29 24.69 -48.67
CA GLY A 581 30.48 25.14 -50.05
C GLY A 581 31.48 26.29 -50.13
N LYS A 582 32.74 26.04 -49.71
CA LYS A 582 33.95 26.76 -50.15
C LYS A 582 35.13 26.26 -49.34
N GLU A 583 35.84 25.33 -49.87
CA GLU A 583 37.30 25.24 -49.98
C GLU A 583 37.63 23.91 -50.63
N ALA A 584 38.10 24.09 -51.92
CA ALA A 584 38.71 23.06 -52.70
C ALA A 584 40.18 22.89 -52.29
#